data_5b6db8c2c2461791329cbe6b2a370cc4
#
_entry.id   5b6db8c2c2461791329cbe6b2a370cc4
#
_cell.length_a   1.000
_cell.length_b   1.000
_cell.length_c   1.000
_cell.angle_alpha   90.00
_cell.angle_beta   90.00
_cell.angle_gamma   90.00
#
_symmetry.space_group_name_H-M   'P 1'
#
loop_
_entity.id
_entity.type
_entity.pdbx_description
1 polymer ?
#
loop_
_entity_poly.entity_id
_entity_poly.type
_entity_poly.pdbx_seq_one_letter_code
_entity_poly.pdbx_strand_id
1 'polypeptide(L)'
;MSNFTGEEKFNQQQEELEKDLDSRIDSADLPVANIMVAGITGTGKSTLINAVFGAEMAATGSGRPVTEHIDEYENEDIPIHIWDTVGLELDSEKTKESIKAIKATIASKSSSNDKYDRVHAIWYCINSGSNRYQGAELDFIKELHSIGVPFIIVLTQCSGDEDEVNAFEEAIKKINSEMGMDDIKIVQVLALPVKYRGMPTPIPAFGLDELVNVTLKLLPSFIKSGFIAAQKVSQSEKRRECEEIICSYVRAAQKGFWEKVPLINVLVTDDKIMKMFRKLGEMYNTVLSPKSIEEIMKKSGVDFKNNFFGLISPIDMGYSKKITELLNKKKDDGFSVKVSDVEKNERAARMIAFYGYTFIDSIEELWKKLTESQLKDVDMVVSVLIQIINKKLKERKAKAGD
;
A
#
# COMPACT_ATOMS: atom_id res chain seq x y z
N MET A 1 -9.75 42.40 3.33
CA MET A 1 -9.89 41.19 4.14
C MET A 1 -11.37 40.95 4.29
N SER A 2 -11.94 40.01 3.52
CA SER A 2 -13.37 39.68 3.56
C SER A 2 -13.64 38.87 4.83
N ASN A 3 -14.39 39.41 5.75
CA ASN A 3 -14.93 38.70 6.91
C ASN A 3 -16.03 37.75 6.42
N PHE A 4 -15.68 36.50 6.15
CA PHE A 4 -16.68 35.47 5.95
C PHE A 4 -17.50 35.27 7.24
N THR A 5 -18.80 35.18 7.10
CA THR A 5 -19.71 34.82 8.20
C THR A 5 -19.42 33.37 8.64
N GLY A 6 -19.79 32.98 9.86
CA GLY A 6 -19.57 31.62 10.35
C GLY A 6 -20.19 30.55 9.44
N GLU A 7 -21.31 30.88 8.78
CA GLU A 7 -22.03 30.00 7.85
C GLU A 7 -21.30 29.85 6.50
N GLU A 8 -20.66 30.88 6.00
CA GLU A 8 -19.85 30.84 4.77
C GLU A 8 -18.58 30.03 4.98
N LYS A 9 -17.90 30.14 6.13
CA LYS A 9 -16.75 29.31 6.49
C LYS A 9 -17.12 27.82 6.63
N PHE A 10 -18.29 27.55 7.22
CA PHE A 10 -18.81 26.19 7.36
C PHE A 10 -19.13 25.58 6.00
N ASN A 11 -19.76 26.31 5.10
CA ASN A 11 -20.06 25.84 3.74
C ASN A 11 -18.80 25.61 2.92
N GLN A 12 -17.78 26.46 3.05
CA GLN A 12 -16.48 26.28 2.39
C GLN A 12 -15.76 25.03 2.88
N GLN A 13 -15.73 24.79 4.20
CA GLN A 13 -15.16 23.55 4.76
C GLN A 13 -15.93 22.29 4.32
N GLN A 14 -17.26 22.40 4.15
CA GLN A 14 -18.07 21.31 3.62
C GLN A 14 -17.74 21.01 2.16
N GLU A 15 -17.61 22.04 1.31
CA GLU A 15 -17.23 21.87 -0.10
C GLU A 15 -15.81 21.28 -0.27
N GLU A 16 -14.86 21.70 0.55
CA GLU A 16 -13.50 21.15 0.53
C GLU A 16 -13.48 19.68 0.96
N LEU A 17 -14.25 19.32 1.98
CA LEU A 17 -14.37 17.93 2.45
C LEU A 17 -15.12 17.06 1.45
N GLU A 18 -16.14 17.59 0.76
CA GLU A 18 -16.83 16.92 -0.35
C GLU A 18 -15.87 16.63 -1.50
N LYS A 19 -15.08 17.62 -1.90
CA LYS A 19 -14.07 17.46 -2.96
C LYS A 19 -12.97 16.45 -2.57
N ASP A 20 -12.52 16.45 -1.33
CA ASP A 20 -11.53 15.47 -0.84
C ASP A 20 -12.11 14.03 -0.85
N LEU A 21 -13.35 13.84 -0.39
CA LEU A 21 -14.04 12.56 -0.43
C LEU A 21 -14.29 12.08 -1.86
N ASP A 22 -14.78 12.95 -2.73
CA ASP A 22 -15.01 12.61 -4.13
C ASP A 22 -13.68 12.30 -4.84
N SER A 23 -12.61 13.03 -4.57
CA SER A 23 -11.29 12.74 -5.14
C SER A 23 -10.75 11.37 -4.70
N ARG A 24 -10.97 10.97 -3.43
CA ARG A 24 -10.60 9.65 -2.92
C ARG A 24 -11.46 8.52 -3.48
N ILE A 25 -12.74 8.80 -3.73
CA ILE A 25 -13.68 7.83 -4.31
C ILE A 25 -13.48 7.71 -5.83
N ASP A 26 -13.25 8.82 -6.52
CA ASP A 26 -13.18 8.88 -7.97
C ASP A 26 -11.75 8.78 -8.54
N SER A 27 -10.68 8.85 -7.70
CA SER A 27 -9.33 8.56 -8.18
C SER A 27 -9.30 7.17 -8.80
N ALA A 28 -9.00 7.11 -10.11
CA ALA A 28 -9.11 5.87 -10.86
C ALA A 28 -8.00 4.88 -10.48
N ASP A 29 -6.78 5.38 -10.25
CA ASP A 29 -5.60 4.54 -10.10
C ASP A 29 -4.87 4.83 -8.80
N LEU A 30 -4.20 3.80 -8.27
CA LEU A 30 -3.31 3.96 -7.12
C LEU A 30 -2.07 4.74 -7.54
N PRO A 31 -1.57 5.65 -6.68
CA PRO A 31 -0.35 6.39 -6.99
C PRO A 31 0.85 5.46 -7.04
N VAL A 32 1.72 5.64 -8.02
CA VAL A 32 2.95 4.86 -8.15
C VAL A 32 4.00 5.35 -7.17
N ALA A 33 4.49 4.46 -6.31
CA ALA A 33 5.58 4.78 -5.39
C ALA A 33 6.94 4.57 -6.08
N ASN A 34 7.84 5.53 -5.94
CA ASN A 34 9.17 5.52 -6.55
C ASN A 34 10.23 5.31 -5.47
N ILE A 35 10.85 4.13 -5.45
CA ILE A 35 11.88 3.75 -4.47
C ILE A 35 13.20 3.53 -5.17
N MET A 36 14.25 4.19 -4.70
CA MET A 36 15.61 3.92 -5.14
C MET A 36 16.27 2.92 -4.20
N VAL A 37 16.89 1.88 -4.76
CA VAL A 37 17.66 0.89 -4.00
C VAL A 37 19.11 1.00 -4.40
N ALA A 38 19.97 1.33 -3.43
CA ALA A 38 21.39 1.57 -3.65
C ALA A 38 22.25 0.67 -2.75
N GLY A 39 23.50 0.51 -3.09
CA GLY A 39 24.48 -0.25 -2.29
C GLY A 39 25.49 -0.99 -3.17
N ILE A 40 26.53 -1.49 -2.54
CA ILE A 40 27.66 -2.17 -3.20
C ILE A 40 27.18 -3.47 -3.87
N THR A 41 27.91 -3.94 -4.89
CA THR A 41 27.65 -5.25 -5.51
C THR A 41 27.64 -6.37 -4.46
N GLY A 42 26.66 -7.24 -4.52
CA GLY A 42 26.56 -8.39 -3.60
C GLY A 42 25.93 -8.10 -2.24
N THR A 43 25.46 -6.87 -2.00
CA THR A 43 24.72 -6.54 -0.75
C THR A 43 23.28 -7.08 -0.69
N GLY A 44 22.80 -7.75 -1.73
CA GLY A 44 21.48 -8.40 -1.71
C GLY A 44 20.31 -7.50 -2.12
N LYS A 45 20.56 -6.40 -2.86
CA LYS A 45 19.52 -5.48 -3.35
C LYS A 45 18.39 -6.19 -4.09
N SER A 46 18.71 -6.94 -5.14
CA SER A 46 17.71 -7.65 -5.94
C SER A 46 16.93 -8.71 -5.13
N THR A 47 17.61 -9.38 -4.18
CA THR A 47 16.94 -10.29 -3.26
C THR A 47 15.96 -9.57 -2.35
N LEU A 48 16.34 -8.39 -1.84
CA LEU A 48 15.46 -7.55 -1.02
C LEU A 48 14.25 -7.06 -1.81
N ILE A 49 14.47 -6.52 -3.02
CA ILE A 49 13.40 -6.07 -3.92
C ILE A 49 12.39 -7.21 -4.15
N ASN A 50 12.88 -8.38 -4.52
CA ASN A 50 12.04 -9.55 -4.77
C ASN A 50 11.29 -10.04 -3.52
N ALA A 51 11.92 -9.97 -2.34
CA ALA A 51 11.26 -10.33 -1.10
C ALA A 51 10.13 -9.39 -0.71
N VAL A 52 10.28 -8.09 -0.98
CA VAL A 52 9.26 -7.08 -0.64
C VAL A 52 8.16 -7.00 -1.69
N PHE A 53 8.50 -7.01 -2.99
CA PHE A 53 7.54 -6.73 -4.07
C PHE A 53 7.16 -7.95 -4.91
N GLY A 54 7.85 -9.08 -4.75
CA GLY A 54 7.58 -10.36 -5.40
C GLY A 54 8.76 -10.90 -6.21
N ALA A 55 8.79 -12.22 -6.33
CA ALA A 55 9.96 -12.99 -6.77
C ALA A 55 10.49 -12.69 -8.19
N GLU A 56 9.79 -11.92 -8.97
CA GLU A 56 10.18 -11.64 -10.36
C GLU A 56 10.45 -10.17 -10.62
N MET A 57 10.32 -9.30 -9.58
CA MET A 57 10.42 -7.85 -9.80
C MET A 57 11.78 -7.44 -10.36
N ALA A 58 12.88 -7.95 -9.81
CA ALA A 58 14.23 -7.67 -10.27
C ALA A 58 14.73 -8.63 -11.38
N ALA A 59 14.01 -9.72 -11.67
CA ALA A 59 14.40 -10.70 -12.69
C ALA A 59 13.60 -10.55 -14.00
N THR A 60 12.37 -10.07 -13.93
CA THR A 60 11.42 -9.94 -15.05
C THR A 60 11.16 -8.52 -15.45
N GLY A 61 11.55 -7.57 -14.60
CA GLY A 61 11.55 -6.19 -15.03
C GLY A 61 12.35 -6.12 -16.32
N SER A 62 11.75 -5.63 -17.39
CA SER A 62 12.50 -5.18 -18.53
C SER A 62 13.38 -4.03 -18.05
N GLY A 63 14.45 -4.38 -17.29
CA GLY A 63 15.41 -3.44 -16.79
C GLY A 63 15.87 -2.60 -17.95
N ARG A 64 15.30 -1.41 -18.08
CA ARG A 64 15.78 -0.44 -19.05
C ARG A 64 16.91 0.29 -18.36
N PRO A 65 18.14 0.17 -18.85
CA PRO A 65 19.20 1.00 -18.30
C PRO A 65 18.80 2.46 -18.48
N VAL A 66 18.54 3.14 -17.40
CA VAL A 66 18.34 4.59 -17.40
C VAL A 66 19.69 5.29 -17.64
N THR A 67 20.74 4.69 -17.09
CA THR A 67 22.14 5.05 -17.32
C THR A 67 22.99 3.78 -17.19
N GLU A 68 24.30 3.85 -17.47
CA GLU A 68 25.23 2.74 -17.21
C GLU A 68 25.30 2.32 -15.71
N HIS A 69 24.64 3.08 -14.82
CA HIS A 69 24.71 2.95 -13.38
C HIS A 69 23.37 2.71 -12.69
N ILE A 70 22.25 2.76 -13.41
CA ILE A 70 20.91 2.64 -12.83
C ILE A 70 20.02 1.81 -13.75
N ASP A 71 19.46 0.74 -13.22
CA ASP A 71 18.41 -0.05 -13.84
C ASP A 71 17.05 0.35 -13.26
N GLU A 72 16.05 0.50 -14.11
CA GLU A 72 14.67 0.78 -13.72
C GLU A 72 13.82 -0.48 -13.86
N TYR A 73 13.13 -0.83 -12.79
CA TYR A 73 12.16 -1.91 -12.78
C TYR A 73 10.76 -1.33 -12.56
N GLU A 74 9.88 -1.60 -13.49
CA GLU A 74 8.46 -1.27 -13.42
C GLU A 74 7.62 -2.51 -13.74
N ASN A 75 6.41 -2.55 -13.19
CA ASN A 75 5.45 -3.60 -13.48
C ASN A 75 4.07 -2.96 -13.61
N GLU A 76 3.40 -3.18 -14.73
CA GLU A 76 2.08 -2.60 -15.01
C GLU A 76 1.00 -2.99 -14.00
N ASP A 77 1.17 -4.16 -13.34
CA ASP A 77 0.22 -4.68 -12.36
C ASP A 77 0.47 -4.19 -10.92
N ILE A 78 1.62 -3.54 -10.66
CA ILE A 78 2.07 -3.17 -9.32
C ILE A 78 2.43 -1.68 -9.28
N PRO A 79 1.81 -0.85 -8.42
CA PRO A 79 2.04 0.59 -8.42
C PRO A 79 3.37 0.97 -7.75
N ILE A 80 4.48 0.47 -8.32
CA ILE A 80 5.85 0.71 -7.85
C ILE A 80 6.82 0.86 -9.02
N HIS A 81 7.69 1.87 -8.93
CA HIS A 81 8.90 1.96 -9.73
C HIS A 81 10.11 1.79 -8.81
N ILE A 82 11.03 0.91 -9.19
CA ILE A 82 12.28 0.67 -8.48
C ILE A 82 13.43 1.12 -9.38
N TRP A 83 14.29 2.00 -8.85
CA TRP A 83 15.58 2.30 -9.45
C TRP A 83 16.66 1.57 -8.67
N ASP A 84 17.20 0.50 -9.24
CA ASP A 84 18.33 -0.24 -8.68
C ASP A 84 19.64 0.33 -9.22
N THR A 85 20.51 0.75 -8.32
CA THR A 85 21.85 1.18 -8.74
C THR A 85 22.68 -0.05 -9.07
N VAL A 86 23.21 -0.12 -10.30
CA VAL A 86 24.20 -1.13 -10.66
C VAL A 86 25.35 -1.06 -9.64
N GLY A 87 25.68 -2.19 -9.07
CA GLY A 87 26.52 -2.29 -7.87
C GLY A 87 27.73 -1.37 -7.88
N LEU A 88 27.76 -0.53 -6.87
CA LEU A 88 28.86 0.41 -6.65
C LEU A 88 30.14 -0.39 -6.42
N GLU A 89 31.12 -0.21 -7.27
CA GLU A 89 32.49 -0.63 -6.97
C GLU A 89 33.14 0.47 -6.13
N LEU A 90 33.76 0.11 -5.01
CA LEU A 90 34.43 1.06 -4.11
C LEU A 90 35.70 1.69 -4.71
N ASP A 91 35.83 1.69 -6.02
CA ASP A 91 36.87 2.43 -6.72
C ASP A 91 36.49 3.93 -6.77
N SER A 92 37.35 4.78 -6.23
CA SER A 92 37.09 6.19 -5.92
C SER A 92 36.61 7.03 -7.11
N GLU A 93 36.96 6.70 -8.36
CA GLU A 93 36.53 7.44 -9.53
C GLU A 93 35.15 6.95 -10.02
N LYS A 94 34.96 5.65 -10.14
CA LYS A 94 33.65 5.05 -10.52
C LYS A 94 32.55 5.38 -9.51
N THR A 95 32.88 5.42 -8.22
CA THR A 95 31.96 5.84 -7.17
C THR A 95 31.49 7.28 -7.37
N LYS A 96 32.39 8.21 -7.72
CA LYS A 96 32.02 9.60 -8.00
C LYS A 96 31.10 9.74 -9.23
N GLU A 97 31.35 8.96 -10.28
CA GLU A 97 30.50 8.93 -11.46
C GLU A 97 29.11 8.38 -11.14
N SER A 98 29.03 7.30 -10.37
CA SER A 98 27.76 6.73 -9.89
C SER A 98 26.98 7.71 -9.00
N ILE A 99 27.64 8.40 -8.06
CA ILE A 99 27.03 9.47 -7.25
C ILE A 99 26.46 10.55 -8.16
N LYS A 100 27.24 11.00 -9.14
CA LYS A 100 26.82 12.05 -10.08
C LYS A 100 25.60 11.61 -10.90
N ALA A 101 25.58 10.37 -11.38
CA ALA A 101 24.47 9.81 -12.14
C ALA A 101 23.20 9.70 -11.28
N ILE A 102 23.32 9.19 -10.05
CA ILE A 102 22.20 9.08 -9.11
C ILE A 102 21.65 10.46 -8.77
N LYS A 103 22.51 11.42 -8.42
CA LYS A 103 22.10 12.79 -8.14
C LYS A 103 21.43 13.44 -9.33
N ALA A 104 21.95 13.25 -10.54
CA ALA A 104 21.34 13.77 -11.76
C ALA A 104 19.95 13.18 -12.02
N THR A 105 19.79 11.87 -11.81
CA THR A 105 18.50 11.18 -11.93
C THR A 105 17.50 11.71 -10.91
N ILE A 106 17.88 11.79 -9.63
CA ILE A 106 17.01 12.32 -8.58
C ILE A 106 16.66 13.79 -8.86
N ALA A 107 17.64 14.62 -9.25
CA ALA A 107 17.41 16.03 -9.57
C ALA A 107 16.47 16.19 -10.79
N SER A 108 16.65 15.41 -11.84
CA SER A 108 15.77 15.39 -13.01
C SER A 108 14.34 15.05 -12.62
N LYS A 109 14.15 14.02 -11.84
CA LYS A 109 12.83 13.59 -11.34
C LYS A 109 12.24 14.59 -10.34
N SER A 110 13.06 15.20 -9.48
CA SER A 110 12.62 16.21 -8.51
C SER A 110 12.24 17.55 -9.16
N SER A 111 12.77 17.85 -10.34
CA SER A 111 12.40 19.04 -11.12
C SER A 111 11.08 18.88 -11.89
N SER A 112 10.53 17.67 -11.97
CA SER A 112 9.19 17.44 -12.51
C SER A 112 8.16 18.24 -11.69
N ASN A 113 7.24 18.90 -12.40
CA ASN A 113 6.08 19.54 -11.79
C ASN A 113 5.11 18.51 -11.19
N ASP A 114 5.23 17.25 -11.60
CA ASP A 114 4.46 16.15 -11.05
C ASP A 114 5.17 15.56 -9.82
N LYS A 115 4.53 15.71 -8.66
CA LYS A 115 5.02 15.14 -7.40
C LYS A 115 5.09 13.60 -7.42
N TYR A 116 4.35 12.96 -8.32
CA TYR A 116 4.34 11.50 -8.48
C TYR A 116 5.57 10.96 -9.24
N ASP A 117 6.29 11.81 -9.98
CA ASP A 117 7.51 11.43 -10.69
C ASP A 117 8.75 11.40 -9.81
N ARG A 118 8.68 11.98 -8.60
CA ARG A 118 9.84 12.13 -7.71
C ARG A 118 10.25 10.81 -7.09
N VAL A 119 11.54 10.69 -6.70
CA VAL A 119 12.00 9.64 -5.80
C VAL A 119 11.41 9.89 -4.41
N HIS A 120 10.71 8.90 -3.87
CA HIS A 120 9.98 9.05 -2.61
C HIS A 120 10.74 8.52 -1.40
N ALA A 121 11.62 7.51 -1.60
CA ALA A 121 12.53 7.03 -0.57
C ALA A 121 13.76 6.36 -1.20
N ILE A 122 14.85 6.31 -0.43
CA ILE A 122 16.08 5.60 -0.78
C ILE A 122 16.33 4.51 0.26
N TRP A 123 16.52 3.27 -0.20
CA TRP A 123 17.01 2.15 0.59
C TRP A 123 18.46 1.92 0.26
N TYR A 124 19.34 2.14 1.20
CA TYR A 124 20.76 1.87 1.04
C TYR A 124 21.14 0.56 1.71
N CYS A 125 21.50 -0.44 0.91
CA CYS A 125 21.81 -1.79 1.36
C CYS A 125 23.26 -1.96 1.74
N ILE A 126 23.50 -2.39 2.98
CA ILE A 126 24.81 -2.75 3.52
C ILE A 126 24.76 -4.22 3.95
N ASN A 127 25.71 -5.04 3.51
CA ASN A 127 25.83 -6.40 4.00
C ASN A 127 26.32 -6.39 5.45
N SER A 128 25.53 -6.94 6.39
CA SER A 128 25.85 -6.97 7.81
C SER A 128 27.18 -7.68 8.11
N GLY A 129 27.53 -8.71 7.33
CA GLY A 129 28.80 -9.43 7.46
C GLY A 129 30.03 -8.67 6.95
N SER A 130 29.85 -7.51 6.28
CA SER A 130 31.00 -6.73 5.80
C SER A 130 31.74 -6.03 6.93
N ASN A 131 31.05 -5.72 8.01
CA ASN A 131 31.58 -4.93 9.16
C ASN A 131 32.33 -3.65 8.73
N ARG A 132 31.92 -3.05 7.60
CA ARG A 132 32.57 -1.88 7.02
C ARG A 132 31.55 -0.76 6.82
N TYR A 133 31.79 0.36 7.47
CA TYR A 133 31.02 1.58 7.32
C TYR A 133 31.96 2.77 7.45
N GLN A 134 32.80 2.98 6.41
CA GLN A 134 33.82 4.04 6.41
C GLN A 134 34.34 4.34 5.00
N GLY A 135 35.11 5.41 4.88
CA GLY A 135 35.74 5.80 3.62
C GLY A 135 34.71 6.17 2.54
N ALA A 136 34.93 5.68 1.33
CA ALA A 136 34.12 6.03 0.15
C ALA A 136 32.63 5.71 0.31
N GLU A 137 32.28 4.66 1.06
CA GLU A 137 30.88 4.30 1.31
C GLU A 137 30.17 5.34 2.20
N LEU A 138 30.83 5.81 3.25
CA LEU A 138 30.31 6.86 4.11
C LEU A 138 30.14 8.18 3.35
N ASP A 139 31.12 8.56 2.53
CA ASP A 139 31.04 9.74 1.68
C ASP A 139 29.86 9.65 0.71
N PHE A 140 29.64 8.46 0.15
CA PHE A 140 28.50 8.19 -0.74
C PHE A 140 27.15 8.36 -0.03
N ILE A 141 27.00 7.78 1.15
CA ILE A 141 25.78 7.89 1.96
C ILE A 141 25.51 9.34 2.33
N LYS A 142 26.55 10.08 2.76
CA LYS A 142 26.46 11.50 3.09
C LYS A 142 25.99 12.34 1.90
N GLU A 143 26.51 12.06 0.73
CA GLU A 143 26.13 12.73 -0.50
C GLU A 143 24.69 12.44 -0.89
N LEU A 144 24.22 11.18 -0.78
CA LEU A 144 22.82 10.82 -1.04
C LEU A 144 21.87 11.41 0.00
N HIS A 145 22.22 11.34 1.28
CA HIS A 145 21.43 11.93 2.35
C HIS A 145 21.22 13.44 2.15
N SER A 146 22.29 14.14 1.66
CA SER A 146 22.23 15.59 1.41
C SER A 146 21.17 16.00 0.36
N ILE A 147 20.61 15.06 -0.41
CA ILE A 147 19.56 15.33 -1.40
C ILE A 147 18.22 15.62 -0.72
N GLY A 148 18.04 15.20 0.54
CA GLY A 148 16.81 15.44 1.32
C GLY A 148 15.66 14.51 0.98
N VAL A 149 15.90 13.39 0.25
CA VAL A 149 14.94 12.32 0.06
C VAL A 149 14.95 11.42 1.31
N PRO A 150 13.80 10.94 1.81
CA PRO A 150 13.75 9.97 2.90
C PRO A 150 14.73 8.82 2.69
N PHE A 151 15.58 8.56 3.69
CA PHE A 151 16.72 7.66 3.57
C PHE A 151 16.68 6.58 4.65
N ILE A 152 16.86 5.32 4.26
CA ILE A 152 16.90 4.17 5.17
C ILE A 152 18.15 3.36 4.86
N ILE A 153 18.97 3.07 5.86
CA ILE A 153 20.02 2.05 5.77
C ILE A 153 19.38 0.70 6.06
N VAL A 154 19.52 -0.23 5.11
CA VAL A 154 19.06 -1.60 5.25
C VAL A 154 20.28 -2.50 5.46
N LEU A 155 20.47 -2.99 6.67
CA LEU A 155 21.45 -4.04 6.95
C LEU A 155 20.88 -5.34 6.40
N THR A 156 21.48 -5.86 5.35
CA THR A 156 21.03 -7.06 4.66
C THR A 156 21.83 -8.29 5.09
N GLN A 157 21.31 -9.47 4.77
CA GLN A 157 21.99 -10.75 5.06
C GLN A 157 22.30 -10.94 6.55
N CYS A 158 21.43 -10.45 7.44
CA CYS A 158 21.58 -10.54 8.89
C CYS A 158 21.36 -11.96 9.41
N SER A 159 22.20 -12.91 8.96
CA SER A 159 22.14 -14.31 9.37
C SER A 159 23.33 -14.72 10.28
N GLY A 160 24.21 -13.77 10.59
CA GLY A 160 25.34 -13.94 11.49
C GLY A 160 24.95 -13.94 12.97
N ASP A 161 25.96 -13.77 13.82
CA ASP A 161 25.74 -13.61 15.26
C ASP A 161 24.97 -12.32 15.56
N GLU A 162 23.93 -12.42 16.38
CA GLU A 162 23.03 -11.29 16.67
C GLU A 162 23.78 -10.15 17.39
N ASP A 163 24.67 -10.48 18.32
CA ASP A 163 25.43 -9.47 19.06
C ASP A 163 26.41 -8.73 18.14
N GLU A 164 27.02 -9.43 17.17
CA GLU A 164 27.89 -8.79 16.16
C GLU A 164 27.10 -7.87 15.23
N VAL A 165 25.94 -8.28 14.77
CA VAL A 165 25.07 -7.45 13.91
C VAL A 165 24.59 -6.23 14.66
N ASN A 166 24.16 -6.37 15.92
CA ASN A 166 23.74 -5.27 16.78
C ASN A 166 24.90 -4.31 17.06
N ALA A 167 26.09 -4.80 17.33
CA ALA A 167 27.27 -3.97 17.54
C ALA A 167 27.64 -3.16 16.27
N PHE A 168 27.46 -3.76 15.10
CA PHE A 168 27.68 -3.06 13.84
C PHE A 168 26.63 -1.98 13.59
N GLU A 169 25.36 -2.24 13.88
CA GLU A 169 24.29 -1.23 13.81
C GLU A 169 24.58 -0.04 14.73
N GLU A 170 24.97 -0.30 15.98
CA GLU A 170 25.32 0.76 16.94
C GLU A 170 26.53 1.58 16.49
N ALA A 171 27.53 0.93 15.85
CA ALA A 171 28.66 1.63 15.26
C ALA A 171 28.22 2.57 14.13
N ILE A 172 27.30 2.14 13.25
CA ILE A 172 26.72 2.97 12.19
C ILE A 172 25.96 4.15 12.79
N LYS A 173 25.10 3.91 13.80
CA LYS A 173 24.36 5.00 14.49
C LYS A 173 25.28 6.05 15.05
N LYS A 174 26.35 5.62 15.70
CA LYS A 174 27.36 6.53 16.27
C LYS A 174 28.02 7.38 15.19
N ILE A 175 28.47 6.77 14.09
CA ILE A 175 29.09 7.50 12.98
C ILE A 175 28.10 8.48 12.34
N ASN A 176 26.86 8.05 12.13
CA ASN A 176 25.81 8.91 11.59
C ASN A 176 25.55 10.12 12.49
N SER A 177 25.51 9.93 13.81
CA SER A 177 25.36 11.02 14.77
C SER A 177 26.52 12.00 14.73
N GLU A 178 27.76 11.51 14.66
CA GLU A 178 28.97 12.35 14.51
C GLU A 178 28.96 13.18 13.20
N MET A 179 28.22 12.69 12.17
CA MET A 179 28.08 13.35 10.87
C MET A 179 26.82 14.20 10.72
N GLY A 180 25.97 14.27 11.76
CA GLY A 180 24.70 15.00 11.72
C GLY A 180 23.63 14.34 10.87
N MET A 181 23.63 13.00 10.78
CA MET A 181 22.68 12.16 10.04
C MET A 181 21.85 11.28 10.99
N ASP A 182 21.43 11.83 12.14
CA ASP A 182 20.66 11.10 13.17
C ASP A 182 19.25 10.69 12.72
N ASP A 183 18.72 11.30 11.70
CA ASP A 183 17.42 11.04 11.11
C ASP A 183 17.39 9.76 10.28
N ILE A 184 18.55 9.24 9.84
CA ILE A 184 18.65 8.00 9.07
C ILE A 184 18.19 6.84 9.93
N LYS A 185 17.16 6.13 9.44
CA LYS A 185 16.67 4.89 10.05
C LYS A 185 17.51 3.71 9.58
N ILE A 186 17.78 2.78 10.50
CA ILE A 186 18.51 1.54 10.20
C ILE A 186 17.55 0.37 10.45
N VAL A 187 17.50 -0.57 9.52
CA VAL A 187 16.66 -1.76 9.62
C VAL A 187 17.48 -3.00 9.28
N GLN A 188 17.49 -3.98 10.17
CA GLN A 188 18.12 -5.28 9.95
C GLN A 188 17.17 -6.20 9.18
N VAL A 189 17.66 -6.83 8.11
CA VAL A 189 16.86 -7.69 7.25
C VAL A 189 17.58 -8.97 6.89
N LEU A 190 16.90 -10.09 7.04
CA LEU A 190 17.19 -11.34 6.37
C LEU A 190 16.08 -11.63 5.36
N ALA A 191 16.29 -11.30 4.09
CA ALA A 191 15.26 -11.34 3.07
C ALA A 191 14.78 -12.76 2.71
N LEU A 192 15.65 -13.76 2.81
CA LEU A 192 15.36 -15.18 2.56
C LEU A 192 15.86 -16.03 3.72
N PRO A 193 15.17 -17.16 4.04
CA PRO A 193 15.65 -18.10 5.05
C PRO A 193 17.03 -18.66 4.68
N VAL A 194 17.92 -18.72 5.64
CA VAL A 194 19.29 -19.26 5.46
C VAL A 194 19.49 -20.51 6.31
N LYS A 195 19.97 -21.56 5.67
CA LYS A 195 20.32 -22.82 6.36
C LYS A 195 21.82 -23.01 6.38
N TYR A 196 22.40 -23.01 7.56
CA TYR A 196 23.80 -23.34 7.74
C TYR A 196 24.03 -24.84 7.86
N ARG A 197 25.21 -25.28 7.40
CA ARG A 197 25.62 -26.70 7.52
C ARG A 197 25.70 -27.06 9.00
N GLY A 198 24.99 -28.14 9.39
CA GLY A 198 24.96 -28.63 10.78
C GLY A 198 23.83 -28.01 11.64
N MET A 199 23.10 -27.05 11.16
CA MET A 199 21.89 -26.57 11.85
C MET A 199 20.66 -27.38 11.40
N PRO A 200 19.82 -27.86 12.34
CA PRO A 200 18.63 -28.65 12.00
C PRO A 200 17.54 -27.80 11.30
N THR A 201 17.41 -26.54 11.67
CA THR A 201 16.40 -25.61 11.14
C THR A 201 17.06 -24.40 10.48
N PRO A 202 16.51 -23.87 9.39
CA PRO A 202 16.97 -22.62 8.81
C PRO A 202 16.63 -21.43 9.73
N ILE A 203 17.44 -20.38 9.69
CA ILE A 203 17.08 -19.08 10.24
C ILE A 203 15.97 -18.52 9.33
N PRO A 204 14.79 -18.17 9.87
CA PRO A 204 13.70 -17.64 9.07
C PRO A 204 14.01 -16.23 8.55
N ALA A 205 13.37 -15.82 7.47
CA ALA A 205 13.39 -14.43 7.03
C ALA A 205 12.80 -13.52 8.12
N PHE A 206 13.35 -12.31 8.28
CA PHE A 206 12.88 -11.31 9.24
C PHE A 206 13.22 -9.89 8.80
N GLY A 207 12.65 -8.89 9.49
CA GLY A 207 12.93 -7.47 9.28
C GLY A 207 12.21 -6.83 8.09
N LEU A 208 11.59 -7.61 7.21
CA LEU A 208 10.86 -7.08 6.04
C LEU A 208 9.63 -6.25 6.46
N ASP A 209 8.86 -6.72 7.45
CA ASP A 209 7.73 -5.95 8.00
C ASP A 209 8.18 -4.62 8.61
N GLU A 210 9.31 -4.62 9.30
CA GLU A 210 9.89 -3.40 9.88
C GLU A 210 10.31 -2.43 8.79
N LEU A 211 11.00 -2.92 7.74
CA LEU A 211 11.37 -2.08 6.59
C LEU A 211 10.15 -1.44 5.93
N VAL A 212 9.09 -2.21 5.70
CA VAL A 212 7.83 -1.68 5.16
C VAL A 212 7.24 -0.61 6.09
N ASN A 213 7.18 -0.87 7.40
CA ASN A 213 6.62 0.06 8.38
C ASN A 213 7.43 1.36 8.50
N VAL A 214 8.77 1.26 8.52
CA VAL A 214 9.66 2.43 8.55
C VAL A 214 9.50 3.24 7.27
N THR A 215 9.47 2.59 6.11
CA THR A 215 9.24 3.24 4.82
C THR A 215 7.91 3.99 4.82
N LEU A 216 6.80 3.35 5.24
CA LEU A 216 5.49 3.98 5.30
C LEU A 216 5.43 5.21 6.22
N LYS A 217 6.21 5.23 7.29
CA LYS A 217 6.27 6.41 8.18
C LYS A 217 6.94 7.60 7.48
N LEU A 218 7.92 7.34 6.64
CA LEU A 218 8.71 8.37 5.94
C LEU A 218 8.06 8.84 4.64
N LEU A 219 7.28 7.99 3.96
CA LEU A 219 6.65 8.33 2.69
C LEU A 219 5.60 9.45 2.85
N PRO A 220 5.48 10.35 1.86
CA PRO A 220 4.38 11.31 1.79
C PRO A 220 3.01 10.61 1.78
N SER A 221 2.01 11.23 2.40
CA SER A 221 0.66 10.62 2.54
C SER A 221 0.01 10.25 1.21
N PHE A 222 0.24 11.04 0.16
CA PHE A 222 -0.35 10.84 -1.16
C PHE A 222 0.22 9.64 -1.94
N ILE A 223 1.32 9.02 -1.46
CA ILE A 223 1.97 7.85 -2.09
C ILE A 223 1.75 6.56 -1.30
N LYS A 224 1.37 6.65 -0.03
CA LYS A 224 1.31 5.50 0.88
C LYS A 224 0.44 4.36 0.37
N SER A 225 -0.72 4.65 -0.17
CA SER A 225 -1.65 3.63 -0.68
C SER A 225 -1.04 2.81 -1.82
N GLY A 226 -0.30 3.44 -2.74
CA GLY A 226 0.41 2.74 -3.80
C GLY A 226 1.51 1.82 -3.25
N PHE A 227 2.33 2.31 -2.33
CA PHE A 227 3.36 1.48 -1.70
C PHE A 227 2.77 0.31 -0.90
N ILE A 228 1.65 0.53 -0.16
CA ILE A 228 0.94 -0.53 0.56
C ILE A 228 0.43 -1.59 -0.42
N ALA A 229 -0.14 -1.18 -1.54
CA ALA A 229 -0.62 -2.11 -2.55
C ALA A 229 0.53 -2.91 -3.19
N ALA A 230 1.65 -2.25 -3.47
CA ALA A 230 2.80 -2.88 -4.15
C ALA A 230 3.50 -3.95 -3.29
N GLN A 231 3.69 -3.72 -1.99
CA GLN A 231 4.43 -4.62 -1.13
C GLN A 231 3.63 -5.90 -0.81
N LYS A 232 4.31 -7.04 -0.63
CA LYS A 232 3.69 -8.36 -0.33
C LYS A 232 3.88 -8.80 1.12
N VAL A 233 4.62 -8.06 1.91
CA VAL A 233 5.07 -8.42 3.25
C VAL A 233 3.97 -8.22 4.28
N SER A 234 3.43 -7.01 4.40
CA SER A 234 2.48 -6.66 5.46
C SER A 234 1.02 -6.73 5.00
N GLN A 235 0.37 -7.85 5.27
CA GLN A 235 -1.06 -8.04 5.02
C GLN A 235 -1.93 -7.17 5.97
N SER A 236 -1.43 -6.86 7.15
CA SER A 236 -2.11 -6.00 8.12
C SER A 236 -2.23 -4.56 7.60
N GLU A 237 -1.19 -4.02 6.96
CA GLU A 237 -1.23 -2.69 6.35
C GLU A 237 -2.20 -2.66 5.15
N LYS A 238 -2.18 -3.70 4.30
CA LYS A 238 -3.17 -3.82 3.21
C LYS A 238 -4.60 -3.83 3.73
N ARG A 239 -4.86 -4.62 4.76
CA ARG A 239 -6.19 -4.69 5.39
C ARG A 239 -6.59 -3.35 6.00
N ARG A 240 -5.68 -2.68 6.71
CA ARG A 240 -5.93 -1.36 7.29
C ARG A 240 -6.29 -0.32 6.22
N GLU A 241 -5.56 -0.28 5.12
CA GLU A 241 -5.86 0.62 4.01
C GLU A 241 -7.20 0.31 3.35
N CYS A 242 -7.51 -0.97 3.17
CA CYS A 242 -8.84 -1.39 2.69
C CYS A 242 -9.97 -0.96 3.64
N GLU A 243 -9.76 -1.02 4.95
CA GLU A 243 -10.73 -0.56 5.94
C GLU A 243 -10.91 0.98 5.88
N GLU A 244 -9.86 1.75 5.60
CA GLU A 244 -9.96 3.21 5.37
C GLU A 244 -10.69 3.53 4.04
N ILE A 245 -10.46 2.73 2.98
CA ILE A 245 -11.23 2.85 1.73
C ILE A 245 -12.72 2.62 2.03
N ILE A 246 -13.09 1.52 2.67
CA ILE A 246 -14.49 1.23 3.05
C ILE A 246 -15.07 2.37 3.89
N CYS A 247 -14.29 2.88 4.86
CA CYS A 247 -14.69 3.99 5.71
C CYS A 247 -15.07 5.23 4.90
N SER A 248 -14.31 5.55 3.85
CA SER A 248 -14.59 6.69 2.97
C SER A 248 -15.93 6.54 2.24
N TYR A 249 -16.21 5.35 1.71
CA TYR A 249 -17.49 5.06 1.05
C TYR A 249 -18.68 5.05 2.02
N VAL A 250 -18.48 4.49 3.22
CA VAL A 250 -19.50 4.51 4.29
C VAL A 250 -19.86 5.94 4.69
N ARG A 251 -18.87 6.81 4.84
CA ARG A 251 -19.10 8.23 5.15
C ARG A 251 -19.83 8.96 4.05
N ALA A 252 -19.45 8.74 2.80
CA ALA A 252 -20.15 9.31 1.66
C ALA A 252 -21.62 8.90 1.65
N ALA A 253 -21.93 7.64 1.97
CA ALA A 253 -23.31 7.16 2.09
C ALA A 253 -24.05 7.82 3.26
N GLN A 254 -23.42 7.92 4.44
CA GLN A 254 -24.04 8.57 5.61
C GLN A 254 -24.40 10.04 5.36
N LYS A 255 -23.60 10.72 4.56
CA LYS A 255 -23.82 12.14 4.21
C LYS A 255 -24.85 12.37 3.10
N GLY A 256 -25.39 11.29 2.51
CA GLY A 256 -26.38 11.39 1.44
C GLY A 256 -25.83 11.91 0.12
N PHE A 257 -24.48 11.94 -0.08
CA PHE A 257 -23.86 12.41 -1.32
C PHE A 257 -24.31 11.66 -2.57
N TRP A 258 -24.89 10.47 -2.39
CA TRP A 258 -25.34 9.64 -3.48
C TRP A 258 -26.78 9.90 -3.89
N GLU A 259 -27.49 10.81 -3.18
CA GLU A 259 -28.93 11.09 -3.36
C GLU A 259 -29.25 12.33 -4.19
N LYS A 260 -28.26 13.10 -4.66
CA LYS A 260 -28.50 14.36 -5.38
C LYS A 260 -29.27 14.24 -6.71
N VAL A 261 -29.61 13.00 -7.14
CA VAL A 261 -30.39 12.78 -8.38
C VAL A 261 -31.61 11.89 -8.09
N PRO A 262 -32.82 12.48 -8.03
CA PRO A 262 -34.06 11.70 -7.90
C PRO A 262 -34.19 10.74 -9.09
N LEU A 263 -34.52 9.48 -8.88
CA LEU A 263 -34.69 8.40 -9.88
C LEU A 263 -33.44 7.64 -10.35
N ILE A 264 -32.20 8.08 -10.05
CA ILE A 264 -30.98 7.42 -10.53
C ILE A 264 -30.23 6.68 -9.39
N ASN A 265 -30.74 6.76 -8.16
CA ASN A 265 -30.08 6.36 -6.92
C ASN A 265 -29.53 4.91 -6.89
N VAL A 266 -30.14 3.97 -7.61
CA VAL A 266 -29.72 2.57 -7.62
C VAL A 266 -28.53 2.35 -8.55
N LEU A 267 -28.52 2.99 -9.72
CA LEU A 267 -27.42 2.88 -10.69
C LEU A 267 -26.13 3.53 -10.18
N VAL A 268 -26.27 4.68 -9.52
CA VAL A 268 -25.12 5.40 -8.90
C VAL A 268 -24.49 4.57 -7.78
N THR A 269 -25.32 3.84 -7.01
CA THR A 269 -24.83 2.99 -5.92
C THR A 269 -24.04 1.79 -6.45
N ASP A 270 -24.53 1.14 -7.51
CA ASP A 270 -23.84 0.00 -8.14
C ASP A 270 -22.45 0.43 -8.70
N ASP A 271 -22.37 1.59 -9.37
CA ASP A 271 -21.11 2.12 -9.87
C ASP A 271 -20.10 2.42 -8.74
N LYS A 272 -20.56 3.04 -7.66
CA LYS A 272 -19.69 3.35 -6.51
C LYS A 272 -19.19 2.07 -5.82
N ILE A 273 -20.00 1.01 -5.75
CA ILE A 273 -19.58 -0.28 -5.19
C ILE A 273 -18.63 -1.01 -6.13
N MET A 274 -18.85 -0.98 -7.43
CA MET A 274 -17.90 -1.51 -8.38
C MET A 274 -16.54 -0.81 -8.26
N LYS A 275 -16.53 0.51 -8.12
CA LYS A 275 -15.29 1.28 -7.86
C LYS A 275 -14.64 0.87 -6.54
N MET A 276 -15.41 0.71 -5.47
CA MET A 276 -14.89 0.22 -4.19
C MET A 276 -14.25 -1.16 -4.33
N PHE A 277 -14.94 -2.12 -4.96
CA PHE A 277 -14.40 -3.47 -5.16
C PHE A 277 -13.16 -3.49 -6.02
N ARG A 278 -13.09 -2.64 -7.06
CA ARG A 278 -11.89 -2.46 -7.85
C ARG A 278 -10.72 -2.00 -6.99
N LYS A 279 -10.88 -0.93 -6.21
CA LYS A 279 -9.83 -0.42 -5.31
C LYS A 279 -9.39 -1.44 -4.26
N LEU A 280 -10.33 -2.16 -3.67
CA LEU A 280 -10.01 -3.24 -2.73
C LEU A 280 -9.24 -4.39 -3.42
N GLY A 281 -9.57 -4.71 -4.66
CA GLY A 281 -8.84 -5.69 -5.47
C GLY A 281 -7.42 -5.22 -5.78
N GLU A 282 -7.26 -3.98 -6.24
CA GLU A 282 -5.96 -3.37 -6.55
C GLU A 282 -5.01 -3.37 -5.34
N MET A 283 -5.54 -3.18 -4.12
CA MET A 283 -4.77 -3.23 -2.89
C MET A 283 -4.10 -4.60 -2.66
N TYR A 284 -4.69 -5.66 -3.19
CA TYR A 284 -4.14 -7.02 -3.17
C TYR A 284 -3.54 -7.44 -4.52
N ASN A 285 -3.19 -6.49 -5.40
CA ASN A 285 -2.69 -6.77 -6.76
C ASN A 285 -3.58 -7.76 -7.53
N THR A 286 -4.89 -7.68 -7.28
CA THR A 286 -5.91 -8.47 -7.96
C THR A 286 -6.66 -7.53 -8.89
N VAL A 287 -6.15 -7.38 -10.12
CA VAL A 287 -6.73 -6.48 -11.12
C VAL A 287 -8.02 -7.07 -11.65
N LEU A 288 -9.14 -6.46 -11.27
CA LEU A 288 -10.47 -6.87 -11.71
C LEU A 288 -11.04 -5.84 -12.69
N SER A 289 -11.35 -6.28 -13.91
CA SER A 289 -12.04 -5.43 -14.87
C SER A 289 -13.47 -5.07 -14.37
N PRO A 290 -14.07 -3.97 -14.82
CA PRO A 290 -15.46 -3.66 -14.50
C PRO A 290 -16.41 -4.82 -14.82
N LYS A 291 -16.18 -5.53 -15.93
CA LYS A 291 -16.97 -6.71 -16.34
C LYS A 291 -16.80 -7.88 -15.35
N SER A 292 -15.58 -8.12 -14.87
CA SER A 292 -15.30 -9.15 -13.86
C SER A 292 -16.00 -8.84 -12.54
N ILE A 293 -15.98 -7.57 -12.11
CA ILE A 293 -16.66 -7.12 -10.89
C ILE A 293 -18.17 -7.26 -11.03
N GLU A 294 -18.74 -6.85 -12.16
CA GLU A 294 -20.16 -7.01 -12.44
C GLU A 294 -20.59 -8.48 -12.40
N GLU A 295 -19.79 -9.38 -12.96
CA GLU A 295 -20.01 -10.82 -12.91
C GLU A 295 -19.98 -11.36 -11.47
N ILE A 296 -18.97 -10.93 -10.68
CA ILE A 296 -18.86 -11.28 -9.25
C ILE A 296 -20.11 -10.82 -8.51
N MET A 297 -20.52 -9.57 -8.67
CA MET A 297 -21.71 -9.01 -8.02
C MET A 297 -22.96 -9.80 -8.40
N LYS A 298 -23.20 -10.01 -9.69
CA LYS A 298 -24.38 -10.71 -10.20
C LYS A 298 -24.45 -12.16 -9.72
N LYS A 299 -23.36 -12.92 -9.81
CA LYS A 299 -23.33 -14.35 -9.44
C LYS A 299 -23.23 -14.59 -7.94
N SER A 300 -22.78 -13.60 -7.16
CA SER A 300 -22.74 -13.67 -5.69
C SER A 300 -24.02 -13.14 -5.04
N GLY A 301 -25.02 -12.73 -5.81
CA GLY A 301 -26.25 -12.16 -5.26
C GLY A 301 -26.04 -10.85 -4.51
N VAL A 302 -24.95 -10.15 -4.83
CA VAL A 302 -24.70 -8.77 -4.42
C VAL A 302 -25.55 -7.88 -5.30
N ASP A 303 -26.85 -7.92 -5.06
CA ASP A 303 -27.83 -7.14 -5.81
C ASP A 303 -28.37 -6.04 -4.90
N PHE A 304 -27.82 -4.83 -5.10
CA PHE A 304 -28.27 -3.66 -4.38
C PHE A 304 -29.71 -3.29 -4.70
N LYS A 305 -30.17 -3.55 -5.93
CA LYS A 305 -31.52 -3.21 -6.36
C LYS A 305 -32.59 -3.98 -5.58
N ASN A 306 -32.39 -5.28 -5.43
CA ASN A 306 -33.35 -6.15 -4.77
C ASN A 306 -33.13 -6.22 -3.24
N ASN A 307 -31.91 -6.05 -2.77
CA ASN A 307 -31.59 -6.10 -1.34
C ASN A 307 -31.80 -4.76 -0.62
N PHE A 308 -31.86 -3.64 -1.32
CA PHE A 308 -32.16 -2.32 -0.74
C PHE A 308 -33.63 -2.21 -0.27
N PHE A 309 -34.55 -2.88 -0.97
CA PHE A 309 -35.99 -2.84 -0.66
C PHE A 309 -36.53 -4.08 0.09
N GLY A 310 -35.77 -5.14 0.19
CA GLY A 310 -36.25 -6.40 0.76
C GLY A 310 -35.25 -7.12 1.66
N LEU A 311 -35.62 -7.26 2.93
CA LEU A 311 -35.41 -8.43 3.77
C LEU A 311 -34.01 -8.79 4.30
N ILE A 312 -32.98 -8.06 4.12
CA ILE A 312 -31.80 -8.30 4.92
C ILE A 312 -31.75 -7.19 5.99
N SER A 313 -32.18 -7.54 7.21
CA SER A 313 -31.73 -6.81 8.37
C SER A 313 -30.21 -6.94 8.37
N PRO A 314 -29.44 -5.88 8.12
CA PRO A 314 -27.97 -5.99 8.06
C PRO A 314 -27.37 -6.30 9.42
N ILE A 315 -28.20 -6.60 10.39
CA ILE A 315 -27.94 -6.40 11.79
C ILE A 315 -26.98 -7.44 12.36
N ASP A 316 -26.91 -8.67 11.81
CA ASP A 316 -26.21 -9.74 12.52
C ASP A 316 -25.28 -10.65 11.68
N MET A 317 -24.72 -10.15 10.62
CA MET A 317 -23.85 -10.98 9.78
C MET A 317 -22.36 -11.03 10.21
N GLY A 318 -22.07 -10.94 11.49
CA GLY A 318 -20.71 -11.12 12.04
C GLY A 318 -19.80 -9.88 12.00
N TYR A 319 -20.25 -8.77 11.42
CA TYR A 319 -19.52 -7.49 11.42
C TYR A 319 -20.23 -6.39 12.23
N SER A 320 -21.31 -6.67 12.94
CA SER A 320 -22.12 -5.66 13.61
C SER A 320 -21.30 -4.74 14.50
N LYS A 321 -20.33 -5.28 15.27
CA LYS A 321 -19.44 -4.50 16.12
C LYS A 321 -18.51 -3.61 15.28
N LYS A 322 -17.83 -4.16 14.28
CA LYS A 322 -16.93 -3.41 13.39
C LYS A 322 -17.67 -2.34 12.60
N ILE A 323 -18.85 -2.66 12.08
CA ILE A 323 -19.70 -1.71 11.34
C ILE A 323 -20.16 -0.60 12.28
N THR A 324 -20.59 -0.92 13.49
CA THR A 324 -21.00 0.08 14.50
C THR A 324 -19.83 0.96 14.92
N GLU A 325 -18.65 0.41 15.14
CA GLU A 325 -17.41 1.16 15.41
C GLU A 325 -17.09 2.10 14.24
N LEU A 326 -17.18 1.62 13.00
CA LEU A 326 -16.94 2.41 11.80
C LEU A 326 -17.94 3.55 11.66
N LEU A 327 -19.23 3.30 11.86
CA LEU A 327 -20.29 4.30 11.79
C LEU A 327 -20.16 5.37 12.90
N ASN A 328 -19.63 5.00 14.05
CA ASN A 328 -19.43 5.91 15.18
C ASN A 328 -18.10 6.66 15.14
N LYS A 329 -17.15 6.22 14.33
CA LYS A 329 -15.75 6.68 14.28
C LYS A 329 -15.59 8.11 13.72
N LYS A 330 -16.48 9.00 13.86
CA LYS A 330 -16.45 10.47 13.64
C LYS A 330 -17.86 11.02 13.39
N LYS A 331 -18.63 11.09 14.47
CA LYS A 331 -19.85 11.93 14.48
C LYS A 331 -19.52 13.43 14.58
N ASP A 332 -18.25 13.79 14.84
CA ASP A 332 -17.82 15.18 15.16
C ASP A 332 -17.32 16.01 13.97
N ASP A 333 -17.49 15.56 12.72
CA ASP A 333 -16.99 16.31 11.56
C ASP A 333 -17.92 17.43 11.04
N GLY A 334 -18.87 17.86 11.88
CA GLY A 334 -19.66 19.06 11.65
C GLY A 334 -20.76 18.97 10.58
N PHE A 335 -21.01 17.77 10.05
CA PHE A 335 -22.04 17.57 9.04
C PHE A 335 -23.45 17.47 9.66
N SER A 336 -24.41 18.29 9.19
CA SER A 336 -25.83 18.15 9.49
C SER A 336 -26.56 17.43 8.34
N VAL A 337 -27.12 16.26 8.62
CA VAL A 337 -28.00 15.54 7.70
C VAL A 337 -29.47 15.81 8.09
N LYS A 338 -30.35 15.97 7.11
CA LYS A 338 -31.80 16.08 7.41
C LYS A 338 -32.29 14.84 8.14
N VAL A 339 -33.06 15.03 9.21
CA VAL A 339 -33.52 13.94 10.09
C VAL A 339 -34.28 12.84 9.32
N SER A 340 -34.98 13.20 8.22
CA SER A 340 -35.72 12.26 7.35
C SER A 340 -34.82 11.29 6.58
N ASP A 341 -33.54 11.63 6.37
CA ASP A 341 -32.64 10.86 5.51
C ASP A 341 -31.66 10.01 6.31
N VAL A 342 -31.57 10.24 7.63
CA VAL A 342 -30.62 9.58 8.52
C VAL A 342 -30.76 8.04 8.50
N GLU A 343 -31.99 7.54 8.62
CA GLU A 343 -32.23 6.11 8.68
C GLU A 343 -31.92 5.39 7.37
N LYS A 344 -32.26 6.03 6.24
CA LYS A 344 -31.99 5.51 4.90
C LYS A 344 -30.51 5.50 4.60
N ASN A 345 -29.83 6.61 4.91
CA ASN A 345 -28.38 6.76 4.73
C ASN A 345 -27.60 5.78 5.61
N GLU A 346 -28.04 5.55 6.85
CA GLU A 346 -27.42 4.57 7.73
C GLU A 346 -27.56 3.14 7.19
N ARG A 347 -28.70 2.80 6.60
CA ARG A 347 -28.92 1.49 5.97
C ARG A 347 -27.97 1.29 4.78
N ALA A 348 -27.84 2.27 3.89
CA ALA A 348 -26.90 2.23 2.77
C ALA A 348 -25.44 2.09 3.26
N ALA A 349 -25.04 2.87 4.25
CA ALA A 349 -23.73 2.82 4.86
C ALA A 349 -23.40 1.43 5.45
N ARG A 350 -24.36 0.80 6.15
CA ARG A 350 -24.22 -0.57 6.69
C ARG A 350 -24.03 -1.61 5.59
N MET A 351 -24.79 -1.50 4.49
CA MET A 351 -24.66 -2.41 3.34
C MET A 351 -23.29 -2.29 2.68
N ILE A 352 -22.79 -1.07 2.47
CA ILE A 352 -21.46 -0.83 1.90
C ILE A 352 -20.38 -1.44 2.78
N ALA A 353 -20.43 -1.18 4.08
CA ALA A 353 -19.48 -1.75 5.02
C ALA A 353 -19.52 -3.30 4.98
N PHE A 354 -20.70 -3.88 4.97
CA PHE A 354 -20.89 -5.33 4.91
C PHE A 354 -20.28 -5.95 3.64
N TYR A 355 -20.57 -5.39 2.47
CA TYR A 355 -20.03 -5.89 1.22
C TYR A 355 -18.53 -5.64 1.11
N GLY A 356 -18.04 -4.48 1.57
CA GLY A 356 -16.62 -4.17 1.62
C GLY A 356 -15.83 -5.19 2.46
N TYR A 357 -16.27 -5.45 3.69
CA TYR A 357 -15.62 -6.45 4.56
C TYR A 357 -15.74 -7.87 4.01
N THR A 358 -16.89 -8.23 3.42
CA THR A 358 -17.05 -9.54 2.77
C THR A 358 -16.06 -9.71 1.62
N PHE A 359 -15.85 -8.67 0.84
CA PHE A 359 -14.93 -8.68 -0.28
C PHE A 359 -13.48 -8.78 0.16
N ILE A 360 -13.04 -7.99 1.16
CA ILE A 360 -11.68 -8.10 1.73
C ILE A 360 -11.43 -9.51 2.25
N ASP A 361 -12.31 -10.04 3.10
CA ASP A 361 -12.15 -11.38 3.65
C ASP A 361 -12.12 -12.46 2.58
N SER A 362 -12.76 -12.20 1.44
CA SER A 362 -12.77 -13.13 0.31
C SER A 362 -11.49 -13.06 -0.51
N ILE A 363 -10.95 -11.86 -0.73
CA ILE A 363 -9.64 -11.68 -1.38
C ILE A 363 -8.52 -12.27 -0.53
N GLU A 364 -8.52 -12.04 0.78
CA GLU A 364 -7.51 -12.64 1.68
C GLU A 364 -7.56 -14.17 1.66
N GLU A 365 -8.76 -14.77 1.57
CA GLU A 365 -8.92 -16.21 1.43
C GLU A 365 -8.47 -16.70 0.05
N LEU A 366 -8.75 -15.94 -1.02
CA LEU A 366 -8.28 -16.22 -2.38
C LEU A 366 -6.75 -16.31 -2.42
N TRP A 367 -6.08 -15.32 -1.85
CA TRP A 367 -4.61 -15.28 -1.78
C TRP A 367 -3.97 -16.44 -1.02
N LYS A 368 -4.70 -17.03 -0.07
CA LYS A 368 -4.26 -18.24 0.65
C LYS A 368 -4.46 -19.51 -0.16
N LYS A 369 -5.35 -19.49 -1.15
CA LYS A 369 -5.74 -20.68 -1.92
C LYS A 369 -5.05 -20.79 -3.26
N LEU A 370 -4.69 -19.68 -3.88
CA LEU A 370 -4.11 -19.64 -5.23
C LEU A 370 -2.61 -19.33 -5.18
N THR A 371 -1.87 -19.96 -6.08
CA THR A 371 -0.47 -19.63 -6.32
C THR A 371 -0.35 -18.32 -7.11
N GLU A 372 0.84 -17.72 -7.13
CA GLU A 372 1.09 -16.47 -7.90
C GLU A 372 0.74 -16.62 -9.39
N SER A 373 1.05 -17.77 -10.00
CA SER A 373 0.69 -18.01 -11.41
C SER A 373 -0.81 -18.13 -11.62
N GLN A 374 -1.56 -18.69 -10.66
CA GLN A 374 -3.01 -18.79 -10.72
C GLN A 374 -3.70 -17.45 -10.49
N LEU A 375 -3.09 -16.55 -9.71
CA LEU A 375 -3.60 -15.19 -9.50
C LEU A 375 -3.52 -14.32 -10.77
N LYS A 376 -2.69 -14.70 -11.74
CA LYS A 376 -2.62 -14.05 -13.08
C LYS A 376 -3.75 -14.51 -14.02
N ASP A 377 -4.44 -15.61 -13.72
CA ASP A 377 -5.58 -16.11 -14.48
C ASP A 377 -6.87 -15.46 -13.98
N VAL A 378 -7.32 -14.42 -14.68
CA VAL A 378 -8.48 -13.62 -14.30
C VAL A 378 -9.75 -14.46 -14.19
N ASP A 379 -9.99 -15.40 -15.10
CA ASP A 379 -11.19 -16.23 -15.09
C ASP A 379 -11.20 -17.18 -13.89
N MET A 380 -10.04 -17.75 -13.55
CA MET A 380 -9.88 -18.55 -12.34
C MET A 380 -10.10 -17.71 -11.07
N VAL A 381 -9.49 -16.52 -11.00
CA VAL A 381 -9.68 -15.58 -9.88
C VAL A 381 -11.14 -15.24 -9.68
N VAL A 382 -11.84 -14.84 -10.73
CA VAL A 382 -13.28 -14.51 -10.69
C VAL A 382 -14.11 -15.70 -10.22
N SER A 383 -13.88 -16.89 -10.79
CA SER A 383 -14.61 -18.11 -10.43
C SER A 383 -14.44 -18.50 -8.97
N VAL A 384 -13.21 -18.52 -8.47
CA VAL A 384 -12.89 -18.86 -7.09
C VAL A 384 -13.42 -17.79 -6.12
N LEU A 385 -13.32 -16.50 -6.48
CA LEU A 385 -13.83 -15.41 -5.66
C LEU A 385 -15.35 -15.48 -5.50
N ILE A 386 -16.09 -15.77 -6.56
CA ILE A 386 -17.54 -16.01 -6.52
C ILE A 386 -17.88 -17.17 -5.56
N GLN A 387 -17.15 -18.28 -5.62
CA GLN A 387 -17.36 -19.42 -4.73
C GLN A 387 -17.12 -19.05 -3.26
N ILE A 388 -16.05 -18.32 -2.97
CA ILE A 388 -15.71 -17.89 -1.61
C ILE A 388 -16.78 -16.94 -1.07
N ILE A 389 -17.19 -15.92 -1.85
CA ILE A 389 -18.22 -14.96 -1.46
C ILE A 389 -19.54 -15.68 -1.18
N ASN A 390 -19.97 -16.55 -2.08
CA ASN A 390 -21.21 -17.30 -1.92
C ASN A 390 -21.19 -18.19 -0.66
N LYS A 391 -20.06 -18.85 -0.39
CA LYS A 391 -19.88 -19.63 0.83
C LYS A 391 -20.00 -18.74 2.08
N LYS A 392 -19.29 -17.62 2.12
CA LYS A 392 -19.35 -16.68 3.26
C LYS A 392 -20.74 -16.12 3.48
N LEU A 393 -21.47 -15.77 2.43
CA LEU A 393 -22.83 -15.27 2.51
C LEU A 393 -23.80 -16.34 3.04
N LYS A 394 -23.65 -17.60 2.63
CA LYS A 394 -24.46 -18.72 3.15
C LYS A 394 -24.20 -19.00 4.62
N GLU A 395 -22.94 -19.07 5.03
CA GLU A 395 -22.54 -19.32 6.43
C GLU A 395 -23.06 -18.22 7.37
N ARG A 396 -23.11 -16.97 6.89
CA ARG A 396 -23.63 -15.84 7.67
C ARG A 396 -25.15 -15.83 7.76
N LYS A 397 -25.84 -16.19 6.68
CA LYS A 397 -27.30 -16.35 6.70
C LYS A 397 -27.74 -17.45 7.68
N ALA A 398 -26.98 -18.54 7.76
CA ALA A 398 -27.25 -19.62 8.70
C ALA A 398 -27.08 -19.17 10.18
N LYS A 399 -26.05 -18.35 10.47
CA LYS A 399 -25.82 -17.80 11.82
C LYS A 399 -26.78 -16.70 12.24
N ALA A 400 -27.49 -16.08 11.31
CA ALA A 400 -28.49 -15.02 11.57
C ALA A 400 -29.91 -15.60 11.73
N GLY A 401 -30.09 -16.87 11.43
CA GLY A 401 -31.37 -17.58 11.57
C GLY A 401 -31.50 -18.44 12.83
N ASP A 402 -30.41 -18.57 13.57
CA ASP A 402 -30.35 -19.14 14.91
C ASP A 402 -30.33 -18.01 15.98
#